data_38d8d2f4e09c0fb724fc84b624fc6b8d
#
_entry.id   38d8d2f4e09c0fb724fc84b624fc6b8d
#
_cell.length_a   1.000
_cell.length_b   1.000
_cell.length_c   1.000
_cell.angle_alpha   90.00
_cell.angle_beta   90.00
_cell.angle_gamma   90.00
#
_symmetry.space_group_name_H-M   'P 1'
#
loop_
_entity.id
_entity.type
_entity.pdbx_description
1 polymer ?
#
loop_
_entity_poly.entity_id
_entity_poly.type
_entity_poly.pdbx_seq_one_letter_code
_entity_poly.pdbx_strand_id
1 'polypeptide(L)'
;MSGSSELSASYLDRTMTIVNGNPTFSSSNISYKDNNSTTVNVTGNNQQLVQNLSKLLVTITSATAKKSATISKYDVTVNNTTKSVTSAGNIDFGTINSSNNLTLSVKVTDSRGNTTTATKTVTFLEWSLPSAIISLKRKNNYENETYLLVDASYSSVNNKNKISITYAYKKTTESSYCSPIAINDNTKVTMTK
;
A
#
# COMPACT_ATOMS: atom_id res chain seq x y z
N MET A 1 7.29 -45.38 77.86
CA MET A 1 6.21 -44.92 76.98
C MET A 1 6.73 -43.85 76.04
N SER A 2 6.90 -44.27 74.78
CA SER A 2 7.41 -43.40 73.71
C SER A 2 6.22 -42.66 73.13
N GLY A 3 6.18 -41.36 73.30
CA GLY A 3 5.22 -40.50 72.63
C GLY A 3 5.72 -40.09 71.26
N SER A 4 5.12 -40.61 70.21
CA SER A 4 5.38 -40.13 68.82
C SER A 4 4.60 -38.79 68.67
N SER A 5 5.33 -37.68 68.57
CA SER A 5 4.74 -36.42 68.15
C SER A 5 4.62 -36.45 66.62
N GLU A 6 3.40 -36.60 66.13
CA GLU A 6 3.14 -36.38 64.67
C GLU A 6 3.30 -34.89 64.34
N LEU A 7 4.27 -34.60 63.50
CA LEU A 7 4.40 -33.29 62.85
C LEU A 7 3.33 -33.20 61.77
N SER A 8 2.22 -32.54 62.00
CA SER A 8 1.25 -32.22 60.97
C SER A 8 1.84 -31.15 60.06
N ALA A 9 2.26 -31.55 58.88
CA ALA A 9 2.64 -30.62 57.81
C ALA A 9 1.35 -29.95 57.26
N SER A 10 1.12 -28.71 57.65
CA SER A 10 0.07 -27.92 57.03
C SER A 10 0.54 -27.50 55.62
N TYR A 11 0.02 -28.14 54.61
CA TYR A 11 0.20 -27.68 53.24
C TYR A 11 -0.64 -26.43 53.05
N LEU A 12 0.02 -25.29 52.80
CA LEU A 12 -0.64 -24.07 52.34
C LEU A 12 -0.88 -24.24 50.84
N ASP A 13 -2.10 -24.62 50.47
CA ASP A 13 -2.56 -24.57 49.06
C ASP A 13 -2.63 -23.11 48.63
N ARG A 14 -1.59 -22.66 47.88
CA ARG A 14 -1.57 -21.34 47.29
C ARG A 14 -1.81 -21.49 45.79
N THR A 15 -2.96 -21.07 45.34
CA THR A 15 -3.23 -20.93 43.92
C THR A 15 -2.40 -19.79 43.34
N MET A 16 -1.45 -20.11 42.48
CA MET A 16 -0.65 -19.12 41.78
C MET A 16 -1.31 -18.82 40.43
N THR A 17 -1.87 -17.63 40.28
CA THR A 17 -2.43 -17.18 39.02
C THR A 17 -1.35 -16.54 38.15
N ILE A 18 -1.01 -17.17 37.04
CA ILE A 18 -0.11 -16.60 36.06
C ILE A 18 -0.89 -15.57 35.21
N VAL A 19 -0.57 -14.31 35.40
CA VAL A 19 -1.20 -13.22 34.64
C VAL A 19 -0.32 -12.81 33.47
N ASN A 20 -0.92 -12.73 32.29
CA ASN A 20 -0.24 -12.24 31.09
C ASN A 20 0.38 -10.83 31.31
N GLY A 21 1.71 -10.73 31.20
CA GLY A 21 2.47 -9.49 31.35
C GLY A 21 2.65 -8.69 30.08
N ASN A 22 2.22 -9.21 28.92
CA ASN A 22 2.43 -8.56 27.63
C ASN A 22 1.72 -7.20 27.55
N PRO A 23 2.28 -6.22 26.84
CA PRO A 23 1.65 -4.94 26.57
C PRO A 23 0.27 -5.12 25.92
N THR A 24 -0.67 -4.23 26.23
CA THR A 24 -1.95 -4.16 25.52
C THR A 24 -1.78 -3.30 24.27
N PHE A 25 -1.98 -3.92 23.10
CA PHE A 25 -1.90 -3.29 21.79
C PHE A 25 -2.68 -4.12 20.78
N SER A 26 -3.38 -3.48 19.85
CA SER A 26 -4.22 -4.16 18.86
C SER A 26 -4.21 -3.41 17.52
N SER A 27 -4.86 -3.97 16.50
CA SER A 27 -4.99 -3.34 15.19
C SER A 27 -5.72 -1.98 15.22
N SER A 28 -6.54 -1.72 16.25
CA SER A 28 -7.18 -0.40 16.45
C SER A 28 -6.19 0.72 16.79
N ASN A 29 -5.01 0.35 17.33
CA ASN A 29 -3.92 1.30 17.59
C ASN A 29 -3.11 1.66 16.35
N ILE A 30 -3.40 1.03 15.21
CA ILE A 30 -2.67 1.22 13.96
C ILE A 30 -3.58 1.88 12.94
N SER A 31 -3.15 2.97 12.35
CA SER A 31 -3.75 3.58 11.16
C SER A 31 -2.69 3.87 10.11
N TYR A 32 -3.11 4.03 8.87
CA TYR A 32 -2.22 4.43 7.79
C TYR A 32 -2.95 5.34 6.81
N LYS A 33 -2.20 6.06 6.02
CA LYS A 33 -2.74 6.83 4.90
C LYS A 33 -1.70 7.03 3.81
N ASP A 34 -2.19 7.29 2.61
CA ASP A 34 -1.39 7.89 1.56
C ASP A 34 -1.12 9.36 1.90
N ASN A 35 0.15 9.75 1.97
CA ASN A 35 0.60 11.12 2.24
C ASN A 35 0.99 11.88 0.95
N ASN A 36 0.61 11.36 -0.22
CA ASN A 36 0.78 12.03 -1.50
C ASN A 36 -0.58 12.60 -1.97
N SER A 37 -0.71 13.93 -1.95
CA SER A 37 -1.95 14.61 -2.33
C SER A 37 -2.37 14.32 -3.78
N THR A 38 -1.43 14.12 -4.70
CA THR A 38 -1.74 13.82 -6.11
C THR A 38 -2.47 12.49 -6.24
N THR A 39 -1.94 11.42 -5.61
CA THR A 39 -2.58 10.09 -5.63
C THR A 39 -3.89 10.07 -4.87
N VAL A 40 -3.98 10.77 -3.74
CA VAL A 40 -5.23 10.91 -2.98
C VAL A 40 -6.30 11.64 -3.81
N ASN A 41 -5.96 12.68 -4.57
CA ASN A 41 -6.90 13.37 -5.43
C ASN A 41 -7.42 12.46 -6.56
N VAL A 42 -6.58 11.61 -7.12
CA VAL A 42 -6.99 10.65 -8.17
C VAL A 42 -7.87 9.55 -7.59
N THR A 43 -7.45 8.92 -6.49
CA THR A 43 -8.19 7.79 -5.89
C THR A 43 -9.47 8.24 -5.17
N GLY A 44 -9.50 9.48 -4.67
CA GLY A 44 -10.54 9.99 -3.76
C GLY A 44 -10.53 9.29 -2.40
N ASN A 45 -9.47 8.52 -2.08
CA ASN A 45 -9.39 7.72 -0.86
C ASN A 45 -7.95 7.57 -0.37
N ASN A 46 -7.61 8.18 0.75
CA ASN A 46 -6.27 8.08 1.33
C ASN A 46 -5.94 6.71 1.97
N GLN A 47 -6.87 5.78 2.01
CA GLN A 47 -6.66 4.39 2.46
C GLN A 47 -6.30 3.44 1.31
N GLN A 48 -6.28 3.93 0.07
CA GLN A 48 -5.85 3.20 -1.11
C GLN A 48 -4.57 3.80 -1.66
N LEU A 49 -3.48 3.06 -1.57
CA LEU A 49 -2.18 3.47 -2.08
C LEU A 49 -2.02 3.04 -3.54
N VAL A 50 -1.38 3.86 -4.34
CA VAL A 50 -1.05 3.57 -5.75
C VAL A 50 0.41 3.15 -5.85
N GLN A 51 0.66 2.01 -6.48
CA GLN A 51 1.99 1.44 -6.68
C GLN A 51 2.98 2.49 -7.22
N ASN A 52 4.16 2.56 -6.63
CA ASN A 52 5.26 3.48 -6.99
C ASN A 52 4.97 4.98 -6.90
N LEU A 53 3.75 5.40 -6.57
CA LEU A 53 3.36 6.81 -6.54
C LEU A 53 2.97 7.30 -5.15
N SER A 54 2.23 6.49 -4.39
CA SER A 54 1.77 6.84 -3.05
C SER A 54 2.91 6.82 -2.04
N LYS A 55 2.77 7.65 -1.00
CA LYS A 55 3.69 7.70 0.14
C LYS A 55 2.99 7.17 1.39
N LEU A 56 3.43 6.03 1.89
CA LEU A 56 2.84 5.40 3.07
C LEU A 56 3.26 6.14 4.35
N LEU A 57 2.30 6.75 5.02
CA LEU A 57 2.43 7.26 6.38
C LEU A 57 1.64 6.37 7.33
N VAL A 58 2.33 5.76 8.30
CA VAL A 58 1.74 4.95 9.36
C VAL A 58 1.63 5.80 10.61
N THR A 59 0.50 5.72 11.32
CA THR A 59 0.30 6.34 12.62
C THR A 59 -0.02 5.26 13.63
N ILE A 60 0.71 5.22 14.74
CA ILE A 60 0.45 4.34 15.87
C ILE A 60 0.07 5.16 17.10
N THR A 61 -0.91 4.68 17.84
CA THR A 61 -1.27 5.22 19.16
C THR A 61 -0.56 4.42 20.25
N SER A 62 -0.46 4.99 21.45
CA SER A 62 0.30 4.39 22.56
C SER A 62 -0.25 3.02 22.97
N ALA A 63 0.66 2.08 23.16
CA ALA A 63 0.38 0.83 23.85
C ALA A 63 0.36 1.05 25.36
N THR A 64 -0.29 0.15 26.09
CA THR A 64 -0.31 0.16 27.57
C THR A 64 0.52 -1.01 28.08
N ALA A 65 1.60 -0.72 28.79
CA ALA A 65 2.38 -1.72 29.51
C ALA A 65 1.64 -2.20 30.77
N LYS A 66 1.95 -3.42 31.23
CA LYS A 66 1.34 -4.03 32.42
C LYS A 66 2.36 -4.16 33.54
N LYS A 67 1.85 -4.33 34.79
CA LYS A 67 2.68 -4.64 35.96
C LYS A 67 3.82 -3.64 36.18
N SER A 68 3.55 -2.34 36.07
CA SER A 68 4.52 -1.25 36.26
C SER A 68 5.72 -1.28 35.27
N ALA A 69 5.61 -2.00 34.14
CA ALA A 69 6.56 -1.87 33.03
C ALA A 69 6.28 -0.57 32.26
N THR A 70 7.22 -0.15 31.43
CA THR A 70 7.07 0.94 30.47
C THR A 70 7.20 0.40 29.06
N ILE A 71 6.68 1.10 28.07
CA ILE A 71 6.93 0.72 26.66
C ILE A 71 8.36 1.11 26.31
N SER A 72 9.11 0.15 25.78
CA SER A 72 10.51 0.33 25.36
C SER A 72 10.61 0.75 23.90
N LYS A 73 9.89 0.08 23.02
CA LYS A 73 9.92 0.38 21.58
C LYS A 73 8.74 -0.19 20.80
N TYR A 74 8.57 0.34 19.60
CA TYR A 74 7.69 -0.17 18.55
C TYR A 74 8.54 -0.49 17.31
N ASP A 75 8.51 -1.73 16.85
CA ASP A 75 9.10 -2.15 15.60
C ASP A 75 7.96 -2.24 14.55
N VAL A 76 7.96 -1.33 13.60
CA VAL A 76 6.93 -1.21 12.55
C VAL A 76 7.49 -1.74 11.24
N THR A 77 6.87 -2.79 10.72
CA THR A 77 7.35 -3.51 9.54
C THR A 77 6.31 -3.51 8.43
N VAL A 78 6.71 -3.13 7.24
CA VAL A 78 5.94 -3.25 6.00
C VAL A 78 6.90 -3.49 4.83
N ASN A 79 6.52 -4.35 3.88
CA ASN A 79 7.33 -4.67 2.69
C ASN A 79 8.80 -4.99 3.03
N ASN A 80 9.03 -5.85 4.03
CA ASN A 80 10.35 -6.26 4.54
C ASN A 80 11.23 -5.11 5.10
N THR A 81 10.67 -3.91 5.24
CA THR A 81 11.35 -2.76 5.85
C THR A 81 10.82 -2.56 7.26
N THR A 82 11.72 -2.52 8.24
CA THR A 82 11.38 -2.27 9.65
C THR A 82 11.92 -0.92 10.10
N LYS A 83 11.07 -0.12 10.72
CA LYS A 83 11.44 1.11 11.43
C LYS A 83 11.15 0.96 12.91
N SER A 84 12.16 1.21 13.74
CA SER A 84 12.04 1.15 15.21
C SER A 84 11.93 2.55 15.77
N VAL A 85 10.93 2.77 16.64
CA VAL A 85 10.72 4.03 17.34
C VAL A 85 10.46 3.78 18.83
N THR A 86 10.83 4.72 19.69
CA THR A 86 10.65 4.60 21.15
C THR A 86 9.33 5.18 21.64
N SER A 87 8.63 5.94 20.80
CA SER A 87 7.34 6.56 21.11
C SER A 87 6.32 6.33 20.01
N ALA A 88 5.04 6.31 20.38
CA ALA A 88 3.94 6.31 19.42
C ALA A 88 3.92 7.61 18.61
N GLY A 89 3.36 7.57 17.40
CA GLY A 89 3.29 8.71 16.51
C GLY A 89 3.30 8.32 15.04
N ASN A 90 3.71 9.26 14.20
CA ASN A 90 3.77 9.10 12.75
C ASN A 90 5.11 8.51 12.32
N ILE A 91 5.05 7.53 11.42
CA ILE A 91 6.22 6.85 10.85
C ILE A 91 6.06 6.89 9.33
N ASP A 92 6.90 7.65 8.65
CA ASP A 92 6.88 7.78 7.19
C ASP A 92 7.69 6.66 6.55
N PHE A 93 7.08 5.82 5.74
CA PHE A 93 7.73 4.78 4.96
C PHE A 93 8.09 5.24 3.54
N GLY A 94 7.62 6.41 3.13
CA GLY A 94 7.84 6.91 1.77
C GLY A 94 7.11 6.10 0.72
N THR A 95 7.67 6.07 -0.49
CA THR A 95 7.09 5.35 -1.62
C THR A 95 7.36 3.85 -1.52
N ILE A 96 6.32 3.05 -1.74
CA ILE A 96 6.40 1.59 -1.73
C ILE A 96 6.01 1.03 -3.10
N ASN A 97 6.84 0.13 -3.61
CA ASN A 97 6.55 -0.62 -4.83
C ASN A 97 5.82 -1.91 -4.46
N SER A 98 4.50 -1.91 -4.58
CA SER A 98 3.68 -3.12 -4.47
C SER A 98 2.43 -2.99 -5.33
N SER A 99 2.14 -4.04 -6.09
CA SER A 99 0.87 -4.20 -6.83
C SER A 99 -0.19 -4.93 -6.01
N ASN A 100 0.21 -5.52 -4.87
CA ASN A 100 -0.66 -6.31 -4.00
C ASN A 100 -0.77 -5.66 -2.62
N ASN A 101 -1.85 -5.98 -1.92
CA ASN A 101 -2.01 -5.59 -0.52
C ASN A 101 -0.87 -6.13 0.33
N LEU A 102 -0.39 -5.33 1.27
CA LEU A 102 0.70 -5.67 2.17
C LEU A 102 0.19 -5.78 3.61
N THR A 103 0.87 -6.61 4.38
CA THR A 103 0.67 -6.65 5.84
C THR A 103 1.60 -5.65 6.51
N LEU A 104 1.01 -4.68 7.20
CA LEU A 104 1.67 -3.82 8.15
C LEU A 104 1.66 -4.51 9.51
N SER A 105 2.82 -4.74 10.10
CA SER A 105 3.01 -5.39 11.40
C SER A 105 3.65 -4.42 12.37
N VAL A 106 3.11 -4.33 13.58
CA VAL A 106 3.68 -3.54 14.67
C VAL A 106 3.92 -4.45 15.86
N LYS A 107 5.18 -4.63 16.23
CA LYS A 107 5.61 -5.35 17.43
C LYS A 107 5.97 -4.33 18.51
N VAL A 108 5.24 -4.37 19.62
CA VAL A 108 5.48 -3.56 20.80
C VAL A 108 6.31 -4.36 21.79
N THR A 109 7.34 -3.75 22.38
CA THR A 109 8.18 -4.35 23.41
C THR A 109 8.15 -3.48 24.67
N ASP A 110 7.95 -4.09 25.82
CA ASP A 110 8.04 -3.39 27.11
C ASP A 110 9.46 -3.43 27.70
N SER A 111 9.68 -2.74 28.82
CA SER A 111 10.97 -2.67 29.51
C SER A 111 11.47 -3.99 30.12
N ARG A 112 10.62 -5.02 30.15
CA ARG A 112 10.98 -6.38 30.61
C ARG A 112 11.15 -7.36 29.46
N GLY A 113 11.04 -6.91 28.20
CA GLY A 113 11.13 -7.75 27.03
C GLY A 113 9.86 -8.47 26.61
N ASN A 114 8.71 -8.25 27.32
CA ASN A 114 7.45 -8.82 26.87
C ASN A 114 6.98 -8.12 25.60
N THR A 115 6.34 -8.86 24.70
CA THR A 115 5.95 -8.34 23.40
C THR A 115 4.49 -8.61 23.05
N THR A 116 3.91 -7.71 22.26
CA THR A 116 2.63 -7.91 21.58
C THR A 116 2.77 -7.46 20.14
N THR A 117 2.26 -8.25 19.21
CA THR A 117 2.24 -7.90 17.79
C THR A 117 0.81 -7.74 17.32
N ALA A 118 0.55 -6.66 16.58
CA ALA A 118 -0.71 -6.43 15.88
C ALA A 118 -0.43 -6.16 14.40
N THR A 119 -1.39 -6.52 13.54
CA THR A 119 -1.27 -6.36 12.09
C THR A 119 -2.45 -5.58 11.51
N LYS A 120 -2.21 -4.95 10.37
CA LYS A 120 -3.24 -4.29 9.57
C LYS A 120 -2.90 -4.44 8.08
N THR A 121 -3.92 -4.63 7.25
CA THR A 121 -3.73 -4.69 5.79
C THR A 121 -3.63 -3.27 5.24
N VAL A 122 -2.60 -3.02 4.43
CA VAL A 122 -2.43 -1.81 3.62
C VAL A 122 -2.85 -2.14 2.19
N THR A 123 -3.83 -1.42 1.67
CA THR A 123 -4.41 -1.66 0.34
C THR A 123 -3.64 -0.92 -0.74
N PHE A 124 -3.21 -1.64 -1.77
CA PHE A 124 -2.53 -1.09 -2.93
C PHE A 124 -3.35 -1.29 -4.20
N LEU A 125 -3.24 -0.32 -5.09
CA LEU A 125 -3.72 -0.37 -6.47
C LEU A 125 -2.51 -0.48 -7.40
N GLU A 126 -2.58 -1.42 -8.33
CA GLU A 126 -1.57 -1.58 -9.37
C GLU A 126 -1.50 -0.33 -10.26
N TRP A 127 -0.30 0.06 -10.64
CA TRP A 127 -0.07 1.16 -11.56
C TRP A 127 1.12 0.90 -12.47
N SER A 128 0.93 1.21 -13.73
CA SER A 128 1.96 1.20 -14.78
C SER A 128 1.85 2.46 -15.63
N LEU A 129 2.96 2.82 -16.26
CA LEU A 129 2.97 3.91 -17.25
C LEU A 129 2.02 3.58 -18.41
N PRO A 130 1.29 4.57 -18.94
CA PRO A 130 0.53 4.37 -20.17
C PRO A 130 1.48 3.95 -21.31
N SER A 131 1.00 3.05 -22.17
CA SER A 131 1.70 2.63 -23.36
C SER A 131 0.75 2.60 -24.55
N ALA A 132 1.29 2.73 -25.77
CA ALA A 132 0.52 2.63 -27.00
C ALA A 132 1.30 1.90 -28.07
N ILE A 133 0.64 1.00 -28.79
CA ILE A 133 1.14 0.38 -30.01
C ILE A 133 0.41 1.01 -31.18
N ILE A 134 1.18 1.53 -32.12
CA ILE A 134 0.66 2.22 -33.29
C ILE A 134 0.91 1.34 -34.54
N SER A 135 -0.13 1.08 -35.30
CA SER A 135 -0.07 0.39 -36.58
C SER A 135 -0.60 1.31 -37.68
N LEU A 136 0.21 1.50 -38.71
CA LEU A 136 -0.12 2.30 -39.87
C LEU A 136 0.01 1.44 -41.13
N LYS A 137 -1.08 1.28 -41.89
CA LYS A 137 -1.09 0.48 -43.13
C LYS A 137 -1.84 1.21 -44.22
N ARG A 138 -1.30 1.17 -45.44
CA ARG A 138 -2.08 1.55 -46.62
C ARG A 138 -3.15 0.52 -46.91
N LYS A 139 -4.31 0.97 -47.37
CA LYS A 139 -5.36 0.09 -47.87
C LYS A 139 -4.82 -0.64 -49.08
N ASN A 140 -4.99 -1.97 -49.15
CA ASN A 140 -4.45 -2.84 -50.20
C ASN A 140 -2.94 -2.66 -50.46
N ASN A 141 -2.17 -2.16 -49.50
CA ASN A 141 -0.72 -1.91 -49.55
C ASN A 141 -0.25 -0.78 -50.47
N TYR A 142 -1.08 -0.19 -51.31
CA TYR A 142 -0.67 0.84 -52.31
C TYR A 142 -1.67 1.99 -52.53
N GLU A 143 -2.89 1.90 -51.98
CA GLU A 143 -3.89 2.96 -52.14
C GLU A 143 -3.53 4.23 -51.35
N ASN A 144 -4.16 5.36 -51.71
CA ASN A 144 -3.98 6.64 -51.04
C ASN A 144 -4.60 6.69 -49.63
N GLU A 145 -5.51 5.77 -49.35
CA GLU A 145 -6.08 5.62 -48.03
C GLU A 145 -5.12 4.89 -47.10
N THR A 146 -4.95 5.41 -45.91
CA THR A 146 -4.13 4.84 -44.86
C THR A 146 -4.96 4.56 -43.62
N TYR A 147 -4.80 3.40 -43.05
CA TYR A 147 -5.45 3.01 -41.78
C TYR A 147 -4.48 3.22 -40.61
N LEU A 148 -4.94 3.97 -39.63
CA LEU A 148 -4.29 4.12 -38.34
C LEU A 148 -5.06 3.29 -37.31
N LEU A 149 -4.36 2.40 -36.62
CA LEU A 149 -4.85 1.69 -35.46
C LEU A 149 -3.95 2.02 -34.28
N VAL A 150 -4.55 2.40 -33.15
CA VAL A 150 -3.87 2.63 -31.88
C VAL A 150 -4.43 1.65 -30.86
N ASP A 151 -3.55 0.85 -30.27
CA ASP A 151 -3.85 -0.04 -29.14
C ASP A 151 -3.13 0.53 -27.92
N ALA A 152 -3.89 1.08 -26.97
CA ALA A 152 -3.36 1.78 -25.82
C ALA A 152 -3.72 1.06 -24.52
N SER A 153 -2.80 1.05 -23.60
CA SER A 153 -3.01 0.51 -22.25
C SER A 153 -2.64 1.53 -21.17
N TYR A 154 -3.34 1.49 -20.07
CA TYR A 154 -3.12 2.36 -18.91
C TYR A 154 -3.71 1.75 -17.65
N SER A 155 -3.23 2.19 -16.49
CA SER A 155 -3.82 1.80 -15.21
C SER A 155 -5.01 2.68 -14.88
N SER A 156 -6.21 2.08 -14.81
CA SER A 156 -7.45 2.81 -14.55
C SER A 156 -7.62 3.28 -13.10
N VAL A 157 -6.85 2.71 -12.17
CA VAL A 157 -6.89 3.04 -10.72
C VAL A 157 -8.34 3.04 -10.21
N ASN A 158 -9.03 1.89 -10.31
CA ASN A 158 -10.45 1.72 -9.99
C ASN A 158 -11.36 2.69 -10.76
N ASN A 159 -11.13 2.89 -12.05
CA ASN A 159 -11.87 3.78 -12.95
C ASN A 159 -11.79 5.28 -12.58
N LYS A 160 -10.83 5.66 -11.74
CA LYS A 160 -10.58 7.07 -11.39
C LYS A 160 -9.62 7.75 -12.36
N ASN A 161 -8.71 6.99 -12.98
CA ASN A 161 -7.83 7.47 -14.03
C ASN A 161 -8.44 7.21 -15.40
N LYS A 162 -8.23 8.12 -16.34
CA LYS A 162 -8.75 8.03 -17.72
C LYS A 162 -7.64 8.31 -18.71
N ILE A 163 -7.69 7.64 -19.86
CA ILE A 163 -6.82 7.93 -21.00
C ILE A 163 -7.56 8.80 -22.01
N SER A 164 -6.84 9.71 -22.63
CA SER A 164 -7.26 10.45 -23.81
C SER A 164 -6.23 10.27 -24.90
N ILE A 165 -6.66 9.84 -26.07
CA ILE A 165 -5.79 9.55 -27.20
C ILE A 165 -6.13 10.54 -28.32
N THR A 166 -5.09 11.17 -28.87
CA THR A 166 -5.22 12.04 -30.04
C THR A 166 -4.15 11.68 -31.06
N TYR A 167 -4.43 11.91 -32.33
CA TYR A 167 -3.45 11.82 -33.40
C TYR A 167 -3.42 13.10 -34.22
N ALA A 168 -2.29 13.38 -34.85
CA ALA A 168 -2.13 14.43 -35.84
C ALA A 168 -1.30 13.90 -37.00
N TYR A 169 -1.58 14.37 -38.18
CA TYR A 169 -0.85 13.99 -39.39
C TYR A 169 -0.53 15.21 -40.26
N LYS A 170 0.42 15.06 -41.19
CA LYS A 170 0.71 16.04 -42.22
C LYS A 170 1.14 15.33 -43.52
N LYS A 171 0.99 15.97 -44.65
CA LYS A 171 1.62 15.53 -45.91
C LYS A 171 3.11 15.82 -45.85
N THR A 172 3.89 15.08 -46.63
CA THR A 172 5.34 15.30 -46.70
C THR A 172 5.72 16.69 -47.23
N THR A 173 4.80 17.33 -47.96
CA THR A 173 4.94 18.69 -48.51
C THR A 173 4.50 19.78 -47.55
N GLU A 174 3.86 19.44 -46.44
CA GLU A 174 3.37 20.40 -45.45
C GLU A 174 4.41 20.60 -44.33
N SER A 175 4.56 21.83 -43.85
CA SER A 175 5.45 22.15 -42.74
C SER A 175 4.86 21.84 -41.36
N SER A 176 3.52 21.87 -41.26
CA SER A 176 2.82 21.75 -39.99
C SER A 176 1.87 20.54 -39.95
N TYR A 177 1.71 19.95 -38.78
CA TYR A 177 0.68 18.94 -38.54
C TYR A 177 -0.72 19.57 -38.51
N CYS A 178 -1.75 18.79 -38.84
CA CYS A 178 -3.11 19.18 -38.57
C CYS A 178 -3.37 19.33 -37.06
N SER A 179 -4.47 19.98 -36.69
CA SER A 179 -4.92 20.02 -35.30
C SER A 179 -5.13 18.60 -34.77
N PRO A 180 -4.83 18.33 -33.49
CA PRO A 180 -5.03 17.01 -32.89
C PRO A 180 -6.48 16.54 -33.01
N ILE A 181 -6.67 15.31 -33.45
CA ILE A 181 -7.98 14.68 -33.66
C ILE A 181 -8.12 13.58 -32.61
N ALA A 182 -9.23 13.57 -31.86
CA ALA A 182 -9.49 12.53 -30.86
C ALA A 182 -9.77 11.18 -31.54
N ILE A 183 -9.26 10.10 -30.92
CA ILE A 183 -9.47 8.72 -31.36
C ILE A 183 -9.75 7.85 -30.12
N ASN A 184 -10.64 6.89 -30.26
CA ASN A 184 -10.86 5.87 -29.23
C ASN A 184 -9.84 4.74 -29.38
N ASP A 185 -9.52 4.10 -28.30
CA ASP A 185 -8.69 2.90 -28.27
C ASP A 185 -9.26 1.81 -29.17
N ASN A 186 -8.39 1.07 -29.85
CA ASN A 186 -8.74 0.01 -30.81
C ASN A 186 -9.66 0.45 -31.96
N THR A 187 -9.72 1.74 -32.23
CA THR A 187 -10.53 2.28 -33.34
C THR A 187 -9.67 2.44 -34.59
N LYS A 188 -10.17 1.90 -35.70
CA LYS A 188 -9.55 2.08 -37.02
C LYS A 188 -9.99 3.42 -37.61
N VAL A 189 -9.02 4.26 -37.92
CA VAL A 189 -9.24 5.56 -38.58
C VAL A 189 -8.73 5.50 -40.01
N THR A 190 -9.55 5.95 -40.96
CA THR A 190 -9.15 6.10 -42.35
C THR A 190 -8.67 7.54 -42.59
N MET A 191 -7.45 7.67 -43.10
CA MET A 191 -6.88 8.94 -43.53
C MET A 191 -6.75 8.92 -45.05
N THR A 192 -7.30 9.92 -45.71
CA THR A 192 -7.21 10.09 -47.17
C THR A 192 -6.16 11.15 -47.50
N LYS A 193 -5.33 10.87 -48.48
CA LYS A 193 -4.22 11.73 -48.89
C LYS A 193 -4.71 12.92 -49.75
#